data_662d093b5469edcffee27c1ae1969ed3
#
_entry.id   662d093b5469edcffee27c1ae1969ed3
#
_cell.length_a   1.000
_cell.length_b   1.000
_cell.length_c   1.000
_cell.angle_alpha   90.00
_cell.angle_beta   90.00
_cell.angle_gamma   90.00
#
_symmetry.space_group_name_H-M   'P 1'
#
loop_
_entity.id
_entity.type
_entity.pdbx_description
1 polymer ?
#
loop_
_entity_poly.entity_id
_entity_poly.type
_entity_poly.pdbx_seq_one_letter_code
_entity_poly.pdbx_strand_id
1 'polypeptide(L)'
;MAFMPTDPADHADAPRRDAADRAPEGVPADRGDSLESPRQRVLRVAFVPGAMPEKWFRRYRERTGLALTSFSADDPVLEVAAGRADMALARDPREDEALHRIRLYDEAAGIAVEKEHVLSLLKDGEVVDRADLSGETVLLDASGGDAGPADPGAVREMLQVVATGAGVLLAPRPLLRALNARGTTHREIAPADGARPTTLWLTWPKSGDDELTQELVGIVLGRREGSRRSALTAGEPPQKKLSAREKTLAKQARRQADKGGAARGGALGSKRGGKPAGPGGRGKSGARKPKRRR
;
A
#
# COMPACT_ATOMS: atom_id res chain seq x y z
N MET A 1 -37.54 63.21 -1.46
CA MET A 1 -37.21 63.92 -2.69
C MET A 1 -36.99 62.87 -3.75
N ALA A 2 -38.00 62.71 -4.62
CA ALA A 2 -38.03 61.82 -5.73
C ALA A 2 -37.32 62.46 -6.94
N PHE A 3 -36.63 61.67 -7.73
CA PHE A 3 -36.46 61.93 -9.14
C PHE A 3 -36.12 60.64 -9.88
N MET A 4 -37.08 60.14 -10.60
CA MET A 4 -37.01 59.39 -11.82
C MET A 4 -37.35 60.34 -12.98
N PRO A 5 -37.34 60.00 -14.26
CA PRO A 5 -36.54 59.12 -15.14
C PRO A 5 -36.10 59.87 -16.42
N THR A 6 -35.39 59.18 -17.31
CA THR A 6 -35.55 59.41 -18.78
C THR A 6 -34.86 58.32 -19.62
N ASP A 7 -35.69 57.60 -20.32
CA ASP A 7 -35.43 56.99 -21.65
C ASP A 7 -35.78 58.01 -22.72
N PRO A 8 -35.22 58.05 -23.92
CA PRO A 8 -35.81 57.33 -25.04
C PRO A 8 -34.83 56.80 -26.14
N ALA A 9 -35.20 55.67 -26.69
CA ALA A 9 -35.30 55.25 -28.09
C ALA A 9 -34.64 56.15 -29.20
N ASP A 10 -34.00 55.55 -30.20
CA ASP A 10 -34.58 55.38 -31.53
C ASP A 10 -33.60 54.83 -32.58
N HIS A 11 -34.16 53.98 -33.44
CA HIS A 11 -33.86 53.75 -34.87
C HIS A 11 -32.45 53.22 -35.29
N ALA A 12 -32.31 52.31 -36.14
CA ALA A 12 -33.04 51.72 -37.24
C ALA A 12 -32.07 50.80 -38.00
N ASP A 13 -32.64 49.81 -38.56
CA ASP A 13 -32.47 49.29 -39.92
C ASP A 13 -31.58 48.10 -40.21
N ALA A 14 -32.26 47.07 -40.59
CA ALA A 14 -31.74 45.85 -41.23
C ALA A 14 -31.36 46.11 -42.67
N PRO A 15 -30.54 45.24 -43.27
CA PRO A 15 -31.08 44.43 -44.33
C PRO A 15 -30.76 42.93 -44.24
N ARG A 16 -31.80 42.19 -44.60
CA ARG A 16 -31.76 40.76 -44.92
C ARG A 16 -30.85 40.50 -46.12
N ARG A 17 -30.01 39.46 -46.00
CA ARG A 17 -29.55 38.70 -47.16
C ARG A 17 -29.68 37.22 -46.89
N ASP A 18 -30.56 36.62 -47.62
CA ASP A 18 -30.65 35.18 -47.84
C ASP A 18 -29.34 34.63 -48.41
N ALA A 19 -28.85 33.55 -47.83
CA ALA A 19 -28.02 32.61 -48.53
C ALA A 19 -28.13 31.24 -47.89
N ALA A 20 -28.99 30.43 -48.45
CA ALA A 20 -28.94 28.98 -48.68
C ALA A 20 -28.01 28.13 -47.77
N ASP A 21 -28.66 27.31 -47.00
CA ASP A 21 -28.60 25.83 -47.05
C ASP A 21 -27.26 25.22 -47.45
N ARG A 22 -26.50 24.79 -46.44
CA ARG A 22 -25.59 23.64 -46.52
C ARG A 22 -25.37 23.10 -45.11
N ALA A 23 -26.11 22.05 -44.76
CA ALA A 23 -25.75 21.16 -43.67
C ALA A 23 -24.39 20.52 -43.96
N PRO A 24 -23.42 20.52 -43.05
CA PRO A 24 -22.31 19.60 -43.15
C PRO A 24 -22.78 18.22 -42.61
N GLU A 25 -22.64 17.28 -43.51
CA GLU A 25 -22.81 15.85 -43.32
C GLU A 25 -22.12 15.37 -42.02
N GLY A 26 -22.77 14.42 -41.36
CA GLY A 26 -22.39 13.81 -40.14
C GLY A 26 -20.95 13.36 -40.07
N VAL A 27 -20.23 13.90 -39.13
CA VAL A 27 -19.05 13.27 -38.56
C VAL A 27 -19.59 12.08 -37.72
N PRO A 28 -19.27 10.83 -38.07
CA PRO A 28 -19.59 9.73 -37.20
C PRO A 28 -18.87 9.99 -35.88
N ALA A 29 -19.63 10.09 -34.78
CA ALA A 29 -19.09 10.00 -33.44
C ALA A 29 -18.42 8.62 -33.34
N ASP A 30 -17.14 8.59 -33.64
CA ASP A 30 -16.26 7.49 -33.27
C ASP A 30 -16.25 7.44 -31.73
N ARG A 31 -17.21 6.72 -31.19
CA ARG A 31 -17.10 6.17 -29.85
C ARG A 31 -16.05 5.08 -29.92
N GLY A 32 -14.82 5.55 -30.01
CA GLY A 32 -13.66 4.72 -29.78
C GLY A 32 -13.75 4.18 -28.36
N ASP A 33 -14.42 3.05 -28.25
CA ASP A 33 -14.25 2.13 -27.14
C ASP A 33 -12.80 1.63 -27.24
N SER A 34 -11.89 2.50 -26.77
CA SER A 34 -10.49 2.16 -26.64
C SER A 34 -10.42 1.11 -25.55
N LEU A 35 -10.60 -0.14 -25.98
CA LEU A 35 -10.17 -1.31 -25.22
C LEU A 35 -8.64 -1.20 -25.04
N GLU A 36 -8.23 -0.30 -24.15
CA GLU A 36 -6.85 -0.27 -23.68
C GLU A 36 -6.51 -1.67 -23.18
N SER A 37 -5.59 -2.29 -23.87
CA SER A 37 -5.05 -3.60 -23.48
C SER A 37 -4.77 -3.56 -21.96
N PRO A 38 -5.17 -4.57 -21.18
CA PRO A 38 -4.95 -4.60 -19.71
C PRO A 38 -3.50 -4.32 -19.29
N ARG A 39 -2.55 -4.46 -20.22
CA ARG A 39 -1.12 -4.20 -20.03
C ARG A 39 -0.72 -2.72 -20.09
N GLN A 40 -1.59 -1.82 -20.53
CA GLN A 40 -1.32 -0.37 -20.61
C GLN A 40 -1.97 0.42 -19.48
N ARG A 41 -2.94 -0.18 -18.76
CA ARG A 41 -3.60 0.50 -17.63
C ARG A 41 -2.66 0.58 -16.44
N VAL A 42 -2.53 1.77 -15.87
CA VAL A 42 -1.77 2.06 -14.65
C VAL A 42 -2.73 2.06 -13.47
N LEU A 43 -2.46 1.25 -12.45
CA LEU A 43 -3.23 1.29 -11.22
C LEU A 43 -2.86 2.54 -10.41
N ARG A 44 -3.86 3.35 -10.05
CA ARG A 44 -3.69 4.60 -9.28
C ARG A 44 -4.21 4.39 -7.87
N VAL A 45 -3.36 4.66 -6.87
CA VAL A 45 -3.71 4.45 -5.46
C VAL A 45 -3.47 5.73 -4.67
N ALA A 46 -4.55 6.28 -4.08
CA ALA A 46 -4.46 7.36 -3.13
C ALA A 46 -4.31 6.81 -1.71
N PHE A 47 -3.59 7.49 -0.83
CA PHE A 47 -3.43 7.06 0.56
C PHE A 47 -3.33 8.22 1.53
N VAL A 48 -3.85 8.03 2.76
CA VAL A 48 -3.76 9.04 3.83
C VAL A 48 -2.33 9.26 4.28
N PRO A 49 -1.96 10.48 4.72
CA PRO A 49 -0.67 10.77 5.32
C PRO A 49 -0.36 9.81 6.48
N GLY A 50 0.87 9.29 6.53
CA GLY A 50 1.31 8.34 7.56
C GLY A 50 1.10 6.87 7.21
N ALA A 51 0.26 6.53 6.23
CA ALA A 51 0.26 5.19 5.67
C ALA A 51 1.57 4.94 4.89
N MET A 52 2.14 3.74 5.01
CA MET A 52 3.39 3.35 4.35
C MET A 52 3.17 2.13 3.43
N PRO A 53 2.48 2.31 2.31
CA PRO A 53 2.09 1.21 1.43
C PRO A 53 3.20 0.72 0.50
N GLU A 54 4.38 1.35 0.48
CA GLU A 54 5.44 1.11 -0.51
C GLU A 54 5.86 -0.37 -0.61
N LYS A 55 5.83 -1.11 0.49
CA LYS A 55 6.12 -2.55 0.48
C LYS A 55 5.13 -3.34 -0.40
N TRP A 56 3.84 -2.98 -0.37
CA TRP A 56 2.81 -3.59 -1.19
C TRP A 56 2.92 -3.16 -2.64
N PHE A 57 3.17 -1.87 -2.88
CA PHE A 57 3.31 -1.29 -4.22
C PHE A 57 4.54 -1.84 -4.95
N ARG A 58 5.67 -1.96 -4.25
CA ARG A 58 6.86 -2.62 -4.79
C ARG A 58 6.56 -4.07 -5.16
N ARG A 59 5.93 -4.84 -4.26
CA ARG A 59 5.56 -6.24 -4.52
C ARG A 59 4.58 -6.37 -5.68
N TYR A 60 3.66 -5.41 -5.85
CA TYR A 60 2.75 -5.37 -6.99
C TYR A 60 3.54 -5.23 -8.29
N ARG A 61 4.42 -4.24 -8.39
CA ARG A 61 5.26 -4.01 -9.57
C ARG A 61 6.17 -5.21 -9.89
N GLU A 62 6.82 -5.78 -8.88
CA GLU A 62 7.69 -6.97 -9.03
C GLU A 62 6.92 -8.19 -9.53
N ARG A 63 5.69 -8.38 -9.06
CA ARG A 63 4.90 -9.57 -9.35
C ARG A 63 4.13 -9.50 -10.67
N THR A 64 3.62 -8.35 -11.02
CA THR A 64 2.79 -8.16 -12.21
C THR A 64 3.57 -7.62 -13.41
N GLY A 65 4.68 -6.94 -13.19
CA GLY A 65 5.38 -6.14 -14.20
C GLY A 65 4.60 -4.91 -14.65
N LEU A 66 3.48 -4.59 -13.99
CA LEU A 66 2.62 -3.48 -14.35
C LEU A 66 2.95 -2.22 -13.56
N ALA A 67 2.64 -1.06 -14.15
CA ALA A 67 2.83 0.22 -13.50
C ALA A 67 1.77 0.46 -12.42
N LEU A 68 2.21 1.05 -11.29
CA LEU A 68 1.36 1.55 -10.23
C LEU A 68 1.86 2.93 -9.85
N THR A 69 0.96 3.91 -9.88
CA THR A 69 1.19 5.26 -9.37
C THR A 69 0.48 5.45 -8.04
N SER A 70 1.07 6.25 -7.17
CA SER A 70 0.48 6.51 -5.86
C SER A 70 0.76 7.93 -5.40
N PHE A 71 -0.16 8.49 -4.63
CA PHE A 71 -0.02 9.83 -4.05
C PHE A 71 -0.74 9.91 -2.70
N SER A 72 -0.24 10.80 -1.85
CA SER A 72 -0.87 11.10 -0.57
C SER A 72 -1.98 12.12 -0.74
N ALA A 73 -3.12 11.89 -0.08
CA ALA A 73 -4.25 12.81 -0.05
C ALA A 73 -4.88 12.81 1.35
N ASP A 74 -5.39 13.96 1.78
CA ASP A 74 -6.05 14.07 3.08
C ASP A 74 -7.36 13.27 3.11
N ASP A 75 -8.08 13.21 1.97
CA ASP A 75 -9.23 12.31 1.76
C ASP A 75 -9.04 11.44 0.50
N PRO A 76 -8.43 10.26 0.63
CA PRO A 76 -8.23 9.36 -0.50
C PRO A 76 -9.53 8.77 -1.07
N VAL A 77 -10.61 8.70 -0.27
CA VAL A 77 -11.91 8.20 -0.77
C VAL A 77 -12.53 9.20 -1.73
N LEU A 78 -12.38 10.49 -1.44
CA LEU A 78 -12.79 11.57 -2.36
C LEU A 78 -12.00 11.52 -3.68
N GLU A 79 -10.71 11.15 -3.64
CA GLU A 79 -9.90 10.97 -4.84
C GLU A 79 -10.43 9.84 -5.74
N VAL A 80 -10.90 8.74 -5.12
CA VAL A 80 -11.55 7.63 -5.83
C VAL A 80 -12.90 8.08 -6.40
N ALA A 81 -13.73 8.76 -5.62
CA ALA A 81 -15.03 9.26 -6.08
C ALA A 81 -14.90 10.23 -7.25
N ALA A 82 -13.82 11.02 -7.27
CA ALA A 82 -13.51 11.96 -8.35
C ALA A 82 -12.82 11.30 -9.57
N GLY A 83 -12.60 9.98 -9.56
CA GLY A 83 -11.95 9.25 -10.65
C GLY A 83 -10.45 9.55 -10.80
N ARG A 84 -9.80 10.19 -9.80
CA ARG A 84 -8.37 10.45 -9.79
C ARG A 84 -7.54 9.28 -9.29
N ALA A 85 -8.15 8.40 -8.49
CA ALA A 85 -7.57 7.15 -8.02
C ALA A 85 -8.53 5.98 -8.31
N ASP A 86 -7.98 4.77 -8.43
CA ASP A 86 -8.74 3.54 -8.60
C ASP A 86 -9.00 2.86 -7.24
N MET A 87 -8.09 3.07 -6.27
CA MET A 87 -8.18 2.52 -4.92
C MET A 87 -7.71 3.55 -3.89
N ALA A 88 -8.19 3.41 -2.65
CA ALA A 88 -7.81 4.27 -1.54
C ALA A 88 -7.37 3.47 -0.31
N LEU A 89 -6.30 3.93 0.34
CA LEU A 89 -5.95 3.55 1.71
C LEU A 89 -6.41 4.66 2.64
N ALA A 90 -7.50 4.43 3.38
CA ALA A 90 -8.18 5.43 4.18
C ALA A 90 -8.31 5.01 5.65
N ARG A 91 -8.29 5.98 6.57
CA ARG A 91 -8.58 5.78 8.00
C ARG A 91 -10.06 5.83 8.23
N ASP A 92 -10.60 4.78 8.85
CA ASP A 92 -12.01 4.68 9.26
C ASP A 92 -13.00 5.32 8.25
N PRO A 93 -12.92 4.95 6.96
CA PRO A 93 -13.77 5.52 5.94
C PRO A 93 -15.23 5.24 6.28
N ARG A 94 -16.11 6.18 5.95
CA ARG A 94 -17.56 5.98 6.09
C ARG A 94 -18.00 4.75 5.30
N GLU A 95 -19.02 4.07 5.80
CA GLU A 95 -19.61 2.97 5.07
C GLU A 95 -20.31 3.49 3.82
N ASP A 96 -20.02 2.83 2.71
CA ASP A 96 -20.62 3.13 1.40
C ASP A 96 -20.88 1.80 0.68
N GLU A 97 -22.13 1.56 0.32
CA GLU A 97 -22.54 0.34 -0.37
C GLU A 97 -21.93 0.22 -1.77
N ALA A 98 -21.51 1.30 -2.38
CA ALA A 98 -20.86 1.31 -3.70
C ALA A 98 -19.39 0.87 -3.64
N LEU A 99 -18.80 0.82 -2.45
CA LEU A 99 -17.39 0.50 -2.25
C LEU A 99 -17.20 -0.92 -1.68
N HIS A 100 -16.14 -1.57 -2.13
CA HIS A 100 -15.51 -2.64 -1.38
C HIS A 100 -14.64 -2.06 -0.27
N ARG A 101 -14.56 -2.76 0.87
CA ARG A 101 -13.78 -2.32 2.03
C ARG A 101 -13.10 -3.51 2.71
N ILE A 102 -11.80 -3.44 2.91
CA ILE A 102 -11.02 -4.46 3.62
C ILE A 102 -10.25 -3.81 4.76
N ARG A 103 -10.46 -4.31 5.97
CA ARG A 103 -9.70 -3.92 7.16
C ARG A 103 -8.26 -4.41 7.05
N LEU A 104 -7.29 -3.52 7.26
CA LEU A 104 -5.86 -3.86 7.17
C LEU A 104 -5.24 -4.03 8.55
N TYR A 105 -5.17 -2.96 9.31
CA TYR A 105 -4.59 -2.98 10.66
C TYR A 105 -5.05 -1.77 11.47
N ASP A 106 -4.89 -1.88 12.79
CA ASP A 106 -5.12 -0.79 13.72
C ASP A 106 -3.84 0.03 13.89
N GLU A 107 -4.01 1.34 14.01
CA GLU A 107 -2.92 2.27 14.26
C GLU A 107 -2.83 2.58 15.75
N ALA A 108 -1.60 2.68 16.28
CA ALA A 108 -1.38 3.15 17.62
C ALA A 108 -1.82 4.60 17.78
N ALA A 109 -2.44 4.91 18.91
CA ALA A 109 -2.73 6.28 19.29
C ALA A 109 -1.42 7.03 19.63
N GLY A 110 -1.38 8.31 19.31
CA GLY A 110 -0.24 9.17 19.56
C GLY A 110 -0.66 10.47 20.23
N ILE A 111 0.28 11.07 20.93
CA ILE A 111 0.19 12.42 21.48
C ILE A 111 1.29 13.28 20.87
N ALA A 112 0.95 14.47 20.42
CA ALA A 112 1.89 15.51 20.03
C ALA A 112 1.96 16.57 21.12
N VAL A 113 3.17 16.97 21.47
CA VAL A 113 3.49 17.98 22.48
C VAL A 113 4.56 18.92 21.95
N GLU A 114 4.71 20.09 22.55
CA GLU A 114 5.85 20.97 22.32
C GLU A 114 7.17 20.25 22.66
N LYS A 115 8.26 20.61 22.00
CA LYS A 115 9.58 19.98 22.19
C LYS A 115 10.12 20.08 23.61
N GLU A 116 9.81 21.14 24.33
CA GLU A 116 10.28 21.38 25.69
C GLU A 116 9.34 20.84 26.75
N HIS A 117 8.21 20.25 26.33
CA HIS A 117 7.25 19.62 27.21
C HIS A 117 7.86 18.42 27.95
N VAL A 118 7.43 18.16 29.20
CA VAL A 118 7.97 17.04 30.03
C VAL A 118 7.83 15.69 29.35
N LEU A 119 6.73 15.44 28.63
CA LEU A 119 6.49 14.19 27.90
C LEU A 119 7.46 14.01 26.71
N SER A 120 8.14 15.06 26.27
CA SER A 120 9.17 14.97 25.23
C SER A 120 10.41 14.20 25.69
N LEU A 121 10.65 14.14 27.01
CA LEU A 121 11.80 13.45 27.61
C LEU A 121 11.66 11.93 27.60
N LEU A 122 10.46 11.41 27.37
CA LEU A 122 10.23 9.97 27.24
C LEU A 122 10.99 9.42 26.02
N LYS A 123 11.54 8.22 26.17
CA LYS A 123 12.26 7.53 25.10
C LYS A 123 11.30 7.02 24.03
N ASP A 124 11.81 6.84 22.83
CA ASP A 124 11.06 6.17 21.76
C ASP A 124 10.69 4.75 22.22
N GLY A 125 9.39 4.43 22.15
CA GLY A 125 8.85 3.14 22.62
C GLY A 125 8.28 3.16 24.03
N GLU A 126 8.48 4.22 24.80
CA GLU A 126 7.73 4.45 26.03
C GLU A 126 6.34 4.97 25.70
N VAL A 127 5.32 4.41 26.34
CA VAL A 127 3.91 4.75 26.13
C VAL A 127 3.48 5.69 27.24
N VAL A 128 2.91 6.83 26.86
CA VAL A 128 2.32 7.82 27.79
C VAL A 128 1.03 7.22 28.36
N ASP A 129 0.87 7.27 29.69
CA ASP A 129 -0.42 6.94 30.29
C ASP A 129 -1.39 8.12 30.13
N ARG A 130 -2.67 7.86 29.90
CA ARG A 130 -3.67 8.92 29.84
C ARG A 130 -3.84 9.67 31.16
N ALA A 131 -3.53 9.03 32.27
CA ALA A 131 -3.49 9.68 33.58
C ALA A 131 -2.45 10.82 33.64
N ASP A 132 -1.35 10.72 32.85
CA ASP A 132 -0.32 11.76 32.76
C ASP A 132 -0.82 13.04 32.09
N LEU A 133 -1.99 13.00 31.45
CA LEU A 133 -2.64 14.17 30.84
C LEU A 133 -3.47 14.99 31.85
N SER A 134 -3.47 14.60 33.12
CA SER A 134 -4.18 15.34 34.16
C SER A 134 -3.59 16.76 34.28
N GLY A 135 -4.40 17.76 33.98
CA GLY A 135 -3.96 19.15 33.96
C GLY A 135 -3.50 19.67 32.59
N GLU A 136 -3.38 18.79 31.58
CA GLU A 136 -3.06 19.22 30.22
C GLU A 136 -4.32 19.70 29.46
N THR A 137 -4.14 20.73 28.65
CA THR A 137 -5.19 21.17 27.72
C THR A 137 -5.15 20.33 26.45
N VAL A 138 -6.13 19.44 26.26
CA VAL A 138 -6.27 18.68 25.02
C VAL A 138 -6.95 19.57 23.97
N LEU A 139 -6.20 20.03 22.98
CA LEU A 139 -6.66 20.92 21.92
C LEU A 139 -7.53 20.20 20.88
N LEU A 140 -7.19 18.96 20.59
CA LEU A 140 -7.94 18.07 19.69
C LEU A 140 -7.67 16.62 20.08
N ASP A 141 -8.72 15.81 20.18
CA ASP A 141 -8.59 14.34 20.25
C ASP A 141 -9.17 13.70 18.98
N ALA A 142 -8.27 13.26 18.10
CA ALA A 142 -8.55 12.51 16.88
C ALA A 142 -7.91 11.12 16.92
N SER A 143 -7.66 10.57 18.12
CA SER A 143 -6.90 9.32 18.32
C SER A 143 -7.74 8.05 18.12
N GLY A 144 -9.02 8.19 17.81
CA GLY A 144 -9.97 7.09 17.61
C GLY A 144 -11.29 7.31 18.36
N GLY A 145 -12.10 6.28 18.45
CA GLY A 145 -13.42 6.35 19.08
C GLY A 145 -14.53 6.79 18.12
N ASP A 146 -15.54 7.47 18.66
CA ASP A 146 -16.74 7.87 17.90
C ASP A 146 -16.59 9.21 17.17
N ALA A 147 -15.45 9.87 17.28
CA ALA A 147 -15.18 11.19 16.67
C ALA A 147 -15.11 11.16 15.13
N GLY A 148 -15.17 9.97 14.51
CA GLY A 148 -15.00 9.80 13.07
C GLY A 148 -13.53 9.75 12.65
N PRO A 149 -13.27 9.75 11.32
CA PRO A 149 -11.90 9.70 10.81
C PRO A 149 -11.13 10.96 11.20
N ALA A 150 -9.87 10.77 11.61
CA ALA A 150 -8.96 11.89 11.86
C ALA A 150 -8.78 12.72 10.58
N ASP A 151 -9.16 14.00 10.62
CA ASP A 151 -8.92 14.95 9.52
C ASP A 151 -7.45 15.40 9.53
N PRO A 152 -6.64 15.05 8.52
CA PRO A 152 -5.23 15.46 8.46
C PRO A 152 -5.05 16.99 8.37
N GLY A 153 -6.01 17.71 7.79
CA GLY A 153 -6.02 19.17 7.72
C GLY A 153 -6.11 19.79 9.11
N ALA A 154 -7.13 19.41 9.89
CA ALA A 154 -7.32 19.88 11.25
C ALA A 154 -6.13 19.51 12.16
N VAL A 155 -5.59 18.28 12.03
CA VAL A 155 -4.40 17.87 12.77
C VAL A 155 -3.19 18.74 12.41
N ARG A 156 -2.98 19.07 11.14
CA ARG A 156 -1.88 19.90 10.66
C ARG A 156 -1.95 21.32 11.24
N GLU A 157 -3.14 21.91 11.22
CA GLU A 157 -3.38 23.24 11.81
C GLU A 157 -3.14 23.23 13.31
N MET A 158 -3.67 22.22 14.00
CA MET A 158 -3.55 22.12 15.45
C MET A 158 -2.12 21.86 15.92
N LEU A 159 -1.30 21.16 15.12
CA LEU A 159 0.13 21.00 15.41
C LEU A 159 0.88 22.33 15.47
N GLN A 160 0.44 23.37 14.74
CA GLN A 160 1.04 24.71 14.86
C GLN A 160 0.70 25.35 16.22
N VAL A 161 -0.50 25.09 16.74
CA VAL A 161 -0.91 25.58 18.06
C VAL A 161 -0.14 24.82 19.16
N VAL A 162 0.00 23.49 19.04
CA VAL A 162 0.82 22.68 19.95
C VAL A 162 2.26 23.20 20.02
N ALA A 163 2.83 23.63 18.89
CA ALA A 163 4.20 24.17 18.84
C ALA A 163 4.40 25.45 19.66
N THR A 164 3.34 26.11 20.10
CA THR A 164 3.38 27.30 21.00
C THR A 164 3.30 26.94 22.47
N GLY A 165 3.16 25.66 22.84
CA GLY A 165 2.98 25.22 24.22
C GLY A 165 1.56 25.43 24.77
N ALA A 166 0.56 25.74 23.93
CA ALA A 166 -0.81 25.99 24.37
C ALA A 166 -1.57 24.75 24.84
N GLY A 167 -1.04 23.54 24.58
CA GLY A 167 -1.64 22.27 24.97
C GLY A 167 -1.12 21.10 24.13
N VAL A 168 -1.83 19.99 24.18
CA VAL A 168 -1.47 18.73 23.54
C VAL A 168 -2.51 18.32 22.50
N LEU A 169 -2.10 17.48 21.53
CA LEU A 169 -2.94 16.96 20.47
C LEU A 169 -2.87 15.43 20.46
N LEU A 170 -4.02 14.77 20.42
CA LEU A 170 -4.12 13.33 20.28
C LEU A 170 -4.58 12.95 18.85
N ALA A 171 -3.84 12.07 18.19
CA ALA A 171 -4.17 11.59 16.84
C ALA A 171 -3.45 10.25 16.58
N PRO A 172 -3.78 9.53 15.50
CA PRO A 172 -3.03 8.34 15.12
C PRO A 172 -1.53 8.64 15.02
N ARG A 173 -0.70 7.85 15.71
CA ARG A 173 0.75 8.09 15.75
C ARG A 173 1.41 8.15 14.37
N PRO A 174 1.03 7.29 13.38
CA PRO A 174 1.56 7.41 12.02
C PRO A 174 1.22 8.74 11.35
N LEU A 175 0.04 9.31 11.62
CA LEU A 175 -0.36 10.62 11.11
C LEU A 175 0.51 11.73 11.71
N LEU A 176 0.69 11.74 13.04
CA LEU A 176 1.55 12.70 13.73
C LEU A 176 2.99 12.65 13.21
N ARG A 177 3.51 11.44 12.95
CA ARG A 177 4.84 11.24 12.34
C ARG A 177 4.95 11.86 10.95
N ALA A 178 3.92 11.69 10.12
CA ALA A 178 3.91 12.20 8.75
C ALA A 178 3.78 13.71 8.67
N LEU A 179 2.97 14.30 9.57
CA LEU A 179 2.69 15.74 9.58
C LEU A 179 3.70 16.54 10.41
N ASN A 180 4.57 15.91 11.13
CA ASN A 180 5.61 16.43 12.04
C ASN A 180 5.90 17.94 11.89
N ALA A 181 5.31 18.76 12.75
CA ALA A 181 5.51 20.21 12.72
C ALA A 181 6.80 20.59 13.46
N ARG A 182 7.48 21.64 12.97
CA ARG A 182 8.65 22.21 13.66
C ARG A 182 8.23 22.71 15.06
N GLY A 183 9.01 22.35 16.07
CA GLY A 183 8.69 22.75 17.46
C GLY A 183 7.85 21.70 18.20
N THR A 184 7.39 20.64 17.54
CA THR A 184 6.65 19.55 18.19
C THR A 184 7.44 18.26 18.23
N THR A 185 7.04 17.36 19.11
CA THR A 185 7.44 15.96 19.13
C THR A 185 6.21 15.09 19.39
N HIS A 186 6.30 13.80 19.10
CA HIS A 186 5.19 12.88 19.34
C HIS A 186 5.63 11.64 20.10
N ARG A 187 4.73 11.09 20.90
CA ARG A 187 4.90 9.82 21.62
C ARG A 187 3.70 8.93 21.38
N GLU A 188 3.84 7.67 21.68
CA GLU A 188 2.71 6.75 21.76
C GLU A 188 1.96 7.00 23.06
N ILE A 189 0.62 6.94 23.02
CA ILE A 189 -0.23 7.08 24.19
C ILE A 189 -1.11 5.85 24.33
N ALA A 190 -1.35 5.43 25.56
CA ALA A 190 -2.28 4.35 25.84
C ALA A 190 -3.68 4.69 25.27
N PRO A 191 -4.37 3.74 24.63
CA PRO A 191 -5.75 3.96 24.18
C PRO A 191 -6.64 4.32 25.36
N ALA A 192 -7.70 5.10 25.14
CA ALA A 192 -8.71 5.30 26.16
C ALA A 192 -9.46 3.99 26.42
N ASP A 193 -9.89 3.78 27.66
CA ASP A 193 -10.66 2.60 28.04
C ASP A 193 -11.91 2.48 27.18
N GLY A 194 -12.06 1.32 26.53
CA GLY A 194 -13.19 1.05 25.65
C GLY A 194 -13.18 1.81 24.32
N ALA A 195 -12.17 2.66 24.05
CA ALA A 195 -12.09 3.36 22.77
C ALA A 195 -11.72 2.41 21.63
N ARG A 196 -12.42 2.54 20.50
CA ARG A 196 -12.08 1.82 19.27
C ARG A 196 -10.81 2.45 18.67
N PRO A 197 -9.78 1.64 18.34
CA PRO A 197 -8.59 2.17 17.70
C PRO A 197 -8.91 2.67 16.28
N THR A 198 -8.14 3.64 15.83
CA THR A 198 -8.14 4.05 14.41
C THR A 198 -7.67 2.89 13.55
N THR A 199 -8.40 2.59 12.50
CA THR A 199 -8.11 1.48 11.59
C THR A 199 -7.80 1.96 10.19
N LEU A 200 -6.78 1.42 9.56
CA LEU A 200 -6.51 1.62 8.14
C LEU A 200 -7.28 0.59 7.31
N TRP A 201 -7.92 1.05 6.24
CA TRP A 201 -8.71 0.26 5.32
C TRP A 201 -8.21 0.43 3.89
N LEU A 202 -8.35 -0.60 3.08
CA LEU A 202 -8.25 -0.53 1.63
C LEU A 202 -9.67 -0.50 1.07
N THR A 203 -9.98 0.50 0.22
CA THR A 203 -11.29 0.67 -0.40
C THR A 203 -11.18 0.89 -1.90
N TRP A 204 -12.17 0.44 -2.67
CA TRP A 204 -12.30 0.66 -4.11
C TRP A 204 -13.73 0.49 -4.58
N PRO A 205 -14.13 1.11 -5.71
CA PRO A 205 -15.49 0.98 -6.25
C PRO A 205 -15.80 -0.46 -6.66
N LYS A 206 -17.00 -0.94 -6.38
CA LYS A 206 -17.49 -2.23 -6.88
C LYS A 206 -17.49 -2.30 -8.40
N SER A 207 -17.76 -1.19 -9.06
CA SER A 207 -17.69 -1.05 -10.53
C SER A 207 -16.27 -1.12 -11.10
N GLY A 208 -15.26 -0.85 -10.28
CA GLY A 208 -13.83 -0.92 -10.63
C GLY A 208 -13.14 -2.19 -10.13
N ASP A 209 -13.92 -3.23 -9.77
CA ASP A 209 -13.38 -4.50 -9.27
C ASP A 209 -12.92 -5.37 -10.45
N ASP A 210 -11.68 -5.17 -10.87
CA ASP A 210 -11.04 -5.84 -12.00
C ASP A 210 -9.79 -6.64 -11.57
N GLU A 211 -9.10 -7.21 -12.54
CA GLU A 211 -7.91 -8.03 -12.28
C GLU A 211 -6.77 -7.25 -11.63
N LEU A 212 -6.60 -5.95 -11.95
CA LEU A 212 -5.54 -5.11 -11.41
C LEU A 212 -5.79 -4.82 -9.92
N THR A 213 -7.01 -4.44 -9.59
CA THR A 213 -7.45 -4.18 -8.21
C THR A 213 -7.38 -5.45 -7.38
N GLN A 214 -7.84 -6.58 -7.90
CA GLN A 214 -7.81 -7.89 -7.23
C GLN A 214 -6.40 -8.42 -7.00
N GLU A 215 -5.44 -8.10 -7.88
CA GLU A 215 -4.06 -8.48 -7.67
C GLU A 215 -3.45 -7.68 -6.49
N LEU A 216 -3.68 -6.36 -6.41
CA LEU A 216 -3.22 -5.56 -5.27
C LEU A 216 -3.88 -6.03 -3.96
N VAL A 217 -5.20 -6.30 -3.97
CA VAL A 217 -5.93 -6.88 -2.83
C VAL A 217 -5.25 -8.18 -2.37
N GLY A 218 -4.92 -9.06 -3.32
CA GLY A 218 -4.23 -10.31 -3.03
C GLY A 218 -2.87 -10.11 -2.35
N ILE A 219 -2.11 -9.12 -2.79
CA ILE A 219 -0.79 -8.80 -2.23
C ILE A 219 -0.92 -8.22 -0.82
N VAL A 220 -1.86 -7.31 -0.62
CA VAL A 220 -2.13 -6.68 0.68
C VAL A 220 -2.56 -7.72 1.71
N LEU A 221 -3.43 -8.67 1.32
CA LEU A 221 -3.86 -9.79 2.14
C LEU A 221 -2.81 -10.91 2.30
N GLY A 222 -1.61 -10.73 1.74
CA GLY A 222 -0.50 -11.67 1.90
C GLY A 222 -0.60 -12.93 1.06
N ARG A 223 -1.33 -12.94 -0.05
CA ARG A 223 -1.35 -14.09 -0.99
C ARG A 223 0.06 -14.40 -1.46
N ARG A 224 0.42 -15.70 -1.40
CA ARG A 224 1.72 -16.18 -1.90
C ARG A 224 1.70 -16.26 -3.42
N GLU A 225 2.88 -16.10 -4.03
CA GLU A 225 3.09 -16.36 -5.45
C GLU A 225 2.64 -17.79 -5.80
N GLY A 226 1.92 -17.92 -6.92
CA GLY A 226 1.39 -19.21 -7.37
C GLY A 226 -0.01 -19.58 -6.86
N SER A 227 -0.72 -18.67 -6.21
CA SER A 227 -2.16 -18.82 -5.94
C SER A 227 -2.92 -18.75 -7.28
N ARG A 228 -3.67 -19.82 -7.63
CA ARG A 228 -4.37 -20.02 -8.92
C ARG A 228 -5.43 -18.94 -9.28
N ARG A 229 -5.58 -17.89 -8.48
CA ARG A 229 -6.56 -16.81 -8.70
C ARG A 229 -5.96 -15.55 -9.32
N SER A 230 -4.68 -15.54 -9.64
CA SER A 230 -4.02 -14.40 -10.29
C SER A 230 -4.01 -14.63 -11.79
N ALA A 231 -4.96 -14.02 -12.51
CA ALA A 231 -5.04 -14.11 -13.97
C ALA A 231 -3.88 -13.37 -14.68
N LEU A 232 -3.31 -12.34 -14.01
CA LEU A 232 -2.24 -11.50 -14.54
C LEU A 232 -0.86 -12.16 -14.56
N THR A 233 -0.67 -13.26 -13.82
CA THR A 233 0.58 -14.05 -13.80
C THR A 233 0.60 -15.13 -14.88
N ALA A 234 -0.40 -15.24 -15.74
CA ALA A 234 -0.51 -16.27 -16.79
C ALA A 234 0.33 -15.93 -18.03
N GLY A 235 1.61 -15.61 -17.83
CA GLY A 235 2.60 -15.48 -18.92
C GLY A 235 3.32 -16.77 -19.27
N GLU A 236 3.24 -17.83 -18.45
CA GLU A 236 3.81 -19.13 -18.72
C GLU A 236 2.87 -20.22 -18.21
N PRO A 237 2.48 -21.21 -19.06
CA PRO A 237 1.65 -22.30 -18.58
C PRO A 237 2.41 -23.01 -17.45
N PRO A 238 1.76 -23.31 -16.31
CA PRO A 238 2.43 -23.94 -15.19
C PRO A 238 3.02 -25.25 -15.65
N GLN A 239 4.34 -25.37 -15.62
CA GLN A 239 4.99 -26.66 -15.79
C GLN A 239 4.34 -27.63 -14.82
N LYS A 240 3.64 -28.65 -15.36
CA LYS A 240 2.99 -29.67 -14.54
C LYS A 240 4.05 -30.23 -13.58
N LYS A 241 3.89 -29.89 -12.30
CA LYS A 241 4.73 -30.49 -11.26
C LYS A 241 4.56 -32.00 -11.37
N LEU A 242 5.61 -32.69 -11.77
CA LEU A 242 5.64 -34.13 -11.82
C LEU A 242 5.08 -34.74 -10.53
N SER A 243 4.16 -35.65 -10.64
CA SER A 243 3.60 -36.37 -9.48
C SER A 243 4.72 -37.08 -8.71
N ALA A 244 4.48 -37.41 -7.45
CA ALA A 244 5.47 -38.16 -6.64
C ALA A 244 5.93 -39.43 -7.36
N ARG A 245 5.03 -40.12 -8.09
CA ARG A 245 5.31 -41.29 -8.87
C ARG A 245 6.21 -40.99 -10.07
N GLU A 246 5.97 -39.92 -10.82
CA GLU A 246 6.82 -39.50 -11.95
C GLU A 246 8.21 -39.04 -11.50
N LYS A 247 8.32 -38.39 -10.35
CA LYS A 247 9.62 -38.02 -9.74
C LYS A 247 10.42 -39.27 -9.35
N THR A 248 9.75 -40.28 -8.83
CA THR A 248 10.40 -41.55 -8.45
C THR A 248 10.87 -42.29 -9.70
N LEU A 249 10.06 -42.37 -10.75
CA LEU A 249 10.41 -42.96 -12.02
C LEU A 249 11.56 -42.22 -12.71
N ALA A 250 11.55 -40.89 -12.74
CA ALA A 250 12.65 -40.09 -13.28
C ALA A 250 13.96 -40.31 -12.52
N LYS A 251 13.88 -40.44 -11.17
CA LYS A 251 15.05 -40.75 -10.33
C LYS A 251 15.57 -42.16 -10.56
N GLN A 252 14.70 -43.15 -10.79
CA GLN A 252 15.10 -44.53 -11.15
C GLN A 252 15.73 -44.59 -12.54
N ALA A 253 15.17 -43.90 -13.52
CA ALA A 253 15.72 -43.82 -14.87
C ALA A 253 17.14 -43.20 -14.89
N ARG A 254 17.37 -42.12 -14.13
CA ARG A 254 18.73 -41.57 -13.96
C ARG A 254 19.71 -42.55 -13.34
N ARG A 255 19.30 -43.28 -12.29
CA ARG A 255 20.16 -44.28 -11.67
C ARG A 255 20.47 -45.46 -12.56
N GLN A 256 19.58 -45.84 -13.48
CA GLN A 256 19.83 -46.88 -14.49
C GLN A 256 20.75 -46.40 -15.61
N ALA A 257 20.63 -45.13 -16.03
CA ALA A 257 21.55 -44.53 -17.01
C ALA A 257 22.97 -44.41 -16.47
N ASP A 258 23.15 -44.03 -15.18
CA ASP A 258 24.46 -44.01 -14.55
C ASP A 258 25.11 -45.40 -14.39
N LYS A 259 24.30 -46.45 -14.16
CA LYS A 259 24.78 -47.82 -14.11
C LYS A 259 25.11 -48.40 -15.50
N GLY A 260 24.44 -47.98 -16.56
CA GLY A 260 24.70 -48.38 -17.92
C GLY A 260 25.94 -47.71 -18.55
N GLY A 261 26.34 -46.54 -18.07
CA GLY A 261 27.56 -45.84 -18.51
C GLY A 261 28.85 -46.43 -17.96
N ALA A 262 28.80 -47.12 -16.82
CA ALA A 262 29.99 -47.72 -16.19
C ALA A 262 30.42 -49.08 -16.79
N ALA A 263 29.61 -49.69 -17.68
CA ALA A 263 29.88 -50.98 -18.27
C ALA A 263 30.59 -50.92 -19.65
N ARG A 264 30.87 -49.75 -20.22
CA ARG A 264 31.50 -49.62 -21.56
C ARG A 264 32.88 -48.91 -21.56
N GLY A 265 33.56 -48.75 -20.41
CA GLY A 265 34.86 -48.11 -20.32
C GLY A 265 35.93 -48.96 -19.62
N GLY A 266 36.02 -50.23 -19.98
CA GLY A 266 37.02 -51.12 -19.42
C GLY A 266 37.78 -51.91 -20.47
N ALA A 267 38.71 -51.29 -21.21
CA ALA A 267 39.87 -51.93 -21.81
C ALA A 267 40.79 -50.86 -22.44
N LEU A 268 41.91 -50.68 -21.86
CA LEU A 268 43.27 -50.51 -22.44
C LEU A 268 44.15 -49.56 -21.61
N GLY A 269 45.27 -50.13 -21.14
CA GLY A 269 46.53 -49.40 -20.99
C GLY A 269 47.01 -49.11 -19.58
N SER A 270 47.54 -50.05 -18.84
CA SER A 270 48.97 -50.30 -18.59
C SER A 270 49.84 -49.16 -18.03
N LYS A 271 50.34 -49.43 -16.82
CA LYS A 271 51.72 -49.26 -16.27
C LYS A 271 52.18 -47.97 -15.65
N ARG A 272 52.68 -48.22 -14.42
CA ARG A 272 53.81 -47.60 -13.67
C ARG A 272 53.56 -46.26 -13.03
N GLY A 273 53.76 -46.11 -11.73
CA GLY A 273 54.86 -46.25 -10.87
C GLY A 273 54.70 -45.32 -9.68
N GLY A 274 55.11 -45.77 -8.51
CA GLY A 274 55.74 -44.89 -7.50
C GLY A 274 54.88 -44.48 -6.32
N LYS A 275 54.97 -45.25 -5.24
CA LYS A 275 54.88 -44.79 -3.86
C LYS A 275 56.11 -43.91 -3.50
N PRO A 276 56.05 -42.97 -2.56
CA PRO A 276 56.20 -43.38 -1.15
C PRO A 276 55.39 -42.56 -0.12
N ALA A 277 55.44 -43.12 1.01
CA ALA A 277 54.88 -43.00 2.32
C ALA A 277 55.04 -41.66 3.10
N GLY A 278 54.12 -41.40 3.96
CA GLY A 278 54.16 -41.12 5.35
C GLY A 278 54.29 -39.63 5.80
N PRO A 279 54.16 -39.34 7.08
CA PRO A 279 53.08 -39.66 8.03
C PRO A 279 52.60 -38.46 8.82
N GLY A 280 51.56 -38.59 9.60
CA GLY A 280 51.49 -37.92 10.88
C GLY A 280 50.54 -36.76 11.08
N GLY A 281 49.66 -36.91 12.08
CA GLY A 281 49.41 -35.84 13.00
C GLY A 281 47.93 -35.58 13.35
N ARG A 282 47.43 -36.28 14.37
CA ARG A 282 46.66 -35.78 15.55
C ARG A 282 45.63 -34.65 15.26
N GLY A 283 44.29 -34.81 15.47
CA GLY A 283 43.71 -35.06 16.78
C GLY A 283 43.30 -33.76 17.46
N LYS A 284 41.96 -33.54 17.62
CA LYS A 284 41.30 -32.82 18.75
C LYS A 284 39.83 -32.74 18.36
N SER A 285 38.92 -33.52 18.87
CA SER A 285 38.23 -33.46 20.19
C SER A 285 37.46 -32.16 20.41
N GLY A 286 36.15 -32.20 20.38
CA GLY A 286 35.33 -31.78 21.51
C GLY A 286 34.71 -30.41 21.40
N ALA A 287 33.39 -30.36 21.38
CA ALA A 287 32.63 -29.81 22.47
C ALA A 287 31.15 -29.65 22.07
N ARG A 288 30.33 -30.49 22.58
CA ARG A 288 28.88 -30.32 22.72
C ARG A 288 28.60 -29.18 23.69
N LYS A 289 27.71 -28.23 23.34
CA LYS A 289 27.08 -27.35 24.34
C LYS A 289 25.60 -27.73 24.51
N PRO A 290 25.09 -27.68 25.77
CA PRO A 290 23.79 -28.21 26.11
C PRO A 290 22.65 -27.21 25.90
N LYS A 291 21.45 -27.74 25.63
CA LYS A 291 20.15 -27.07 25.69
C LYS A 291 19.88 -26.57 27.12
N ARG A 292 19.52 -25.31 27.27
CA ARG A 292 18.81 -24.81 28.45
C ARG A 292 17.32 -24.64 28.08
N ARG A 293 16.51 -25.40 28.82
CA ARG A 293 15.08 -25.17 29.04
C ARG A 293 14.94 -24.05 30.10
N ARG A 294 14.15 -23.06 29.81
CA ARG A 294 13.08 -22.54 30.66
C ARG A 294 12.22 -21.60 29.84
#